data_fda1833afdf01e2004bef8794fdb364b
#
_entry.id   fda1833afdf01e2004bef8794fdb364b
#
_cell.length_a   1.000
_cell.length_b   1.000
_cell.length_c   1.000
_cell.angle_alpha   90.00
_cell.angle_beta   90.00
_cell.angle_gamma   90.00
#
_symmetry.space_group_name_H-M   'P 1'
#
loop_
_entity.id
_entity.type
_entity.pdbx_description
1 polymer ?
#
loop_
_entity_poly.entity_id
_entity_poly.type
_entity_poly.pdbx_seq_one_letter_code
_entity_poly.pdbx_strand_id
1 'polypeptide(L)'
;PLYSSAASDVYKRQEYGRAHLSTFDQENPLLKNVREHSQVWMSHGDTITAIPENFKIIASTDKVAIAAYQIKEEKVWGVQFHPEVFHSEDGTQLLKNFVVDICGGKQDWSAASFIETTVAELKAQLGNDKVVLGLSGGVDSSVAAVLLNKAIGKNLTCIFVDHGMLRKNEFKNVLHDYECLGLNVIGVDASQKFFSELAGVEEPEKKRKIIGKGFIDVFDEEAHKIKDVKWLAQGTIYPDCIESLSITGTVIKSHHNVGGLPEKMNLKLCEPLRLLFKDEVRHVGRELGMPEHLITRHPFPGPGLAVRILGDITPEKVRILQDADDIYIQGLRDWKVKDSDGNETSLYHQVWQAGVILLPVQSVGVMGDERTYERAVALRAVT
;
A
#
# COMPACT_ATOMS: atom_id res chain seq x y z
N PRO A 1 13.22 -15.70 23.70
CA PRO A 1 12.93 -16.60 22.58
C PRO A 1 12.80 -18.08 22.96
N LEU A 2 13.18 -18.50 24.20
CA LEU A 2 13.11 -19.92 24.62
C LEU A 2 11.78 -20.32 25.26
N TYR A 3 10.88 -19.36 25.51
CA TYR A 3 9.61 -19.62 26.20
C TYR A 3 8.41 -19.82 25.27
N SER A 4 8.49 -19.43 24.00
CA SER A 4 7.38 -19.58 23.06
C SER A 4 7.14 -21.01 22.58
N SER A 5 8.17 -21.87 22.62
CA SER A 5 8.07 -23.25 22.13
C SER A 5 7.59 -24.29 23.18
N ALA A 6 7.57 -23.93 24.47
CA ALA A 6 7.16 -24.84 25.52
C ALA A 6 5.65 -24.80 25.85
N ALA A 7 4.91 -23.86 25.28
CA ALA A 7 3.48 -23.66 25.55
C ALA A 7 2.55 -24.25 24.47
N SER A 8 3.08 -24.76 23.35
CA SER A 8 2.24 -25.29 22.29
C SER A 8 2.11 -26.78 22.38
N ASP A 9 1.01 -27.27 22.94
CA ASP A 9 0.58 -28.65 22.70
C ASP A 9 -0.42 -28.64 21.53
N VAL A 10 -0.06 -29.40 20.52
CA VAL A 10 -0.65 -29.39 19.18
C VAL A 10 -1.93 -30.21 19.18
N TYR A 11 -3.11 -29.60 19.28
CA TYR A 11 -4.33 -30.19 18.71
C TYR A 11 -5.42 -29.15 18.39
N LYS A 12 -5.50 -28.83 17.09
CA LYS A 12 -6.70 -28.50 16.28
C LYS A 12 -7.89 -27.81 16.99
N ARG A 13 -7.73 -26.56 17.40
CA ARG A 13 -8.85 -25.62 17.44
C ARG A 13 -8.42 -24.39 16.65
N GLN A 14 -8.65 -24.47 15.34
CA GLN A 14 -8.48 -23.33 14.46
C GLN A 14 -9.55 -22.30 14.78
N GLU A 15 -9.17 -21.05 14.95
CA GLU A 15 -10.12 -19.95 15.05
C GLU A 15 -9.73 -18.86 14.06
N TYR A 16 -10.66 -18.57 13.17
CA TYR A 16 -10.53 -17.52 12.17
C TYR A 16 -11.74 -16.59 12.24
N GLY A 17 -11.50 -15.28 12.21
CA GLY A 17 -12.53 -14.29 12.20
C GLY A 17 -12.80 -13.63 13.56
N ARG A 18 -14.06 -13.21 13.75
CA ARG A 18 -14.49 -12.45 14.91
C ARG A 18 -14.61 -13.31 16.16
N ALA A 19 -14.04 -12.85 17.27
CA ALA A 19 -14.26 -13.37 18.62
C ALA A 19 -14.47 -12.19 19.57
N HIS A 20 -14.99 -12.45 20.77
CA HIS A 20 -15.16 -11.46 21.81
C HIS A 20 -14.43 -11.89 23.07
N LEU A 21 -13.81 -10.94 23.75
CA LEU A 21 -13.21 -11.19 25.04
C LEU A 21 -14.31 -11.46 26.06
N SER A 22 -14.35 -12.69 26.61
CA SER A 22 -15.37 -13.12 27.57
C SER A 22 -14.93 -12.96 29.01
N THR A 23 -13.63 -13.15 29.29
CA THR A 23 -13.03 -12.95 30.61
C THR A 23 -11.74 -12.18 30.42
N PHE A 24 -11.54 -11.14 31.25
CA PHE A 24 -10.28 -10.41 31.24
C PHE A 24 -9.99 -9.74 32.59
N ASP A 25 -8.71 -9.58 32.83
CA ASP A 25 -8.19 -8.97 34.05
C ASP A 25 -8.13 -7.45 33.87
N GLN A 26 -9.15 -6.75 34.36
CA GLN A 26 -9.26 -5.28 34.26
C GLN A 26 -8.11 -4.53 34.95
N GLU A 27 -7.47 -5.12 35.95
CA GLU A 27 -6.33 -4.54 36.66
C GLU A 27 -5.03 -4.67 35.88
N ASN A 28 -5.00 -5.49 34.82
CA ASN A 28 -3.79 -5.67 34.02
C ASN A 28 -3.49 -4.42 33.18
N PRO A 29 -2.27 -3.85 33.27
CA PRO A 29 -1.93 -2.63 32.56
C PRO A 29 -2.10 -2.72 31.03
N LEU A 30 -1.95 -3.92 30.42
CA LEU A 30 -2.16 -4.10 29.00
C LEU A 30 -3.64 -3.91 28.60
N LEU A 31 -4.58 -4.27 29.49
CA LEU A 31 -6.02 -4.27 29.21
C LEU A 31 -6.72 -3.01 29.76
N LYS A 32 -5.97 -2.04 30.25
CA LYS A 32 -6.51 -0.76 30.75
C LYS A 32 -7.34 -0.05 29.69
N ASN A 33 -8.58 0.32 30.02
CA ASN A 33 -9.55 0.98 29.12
C ASN A 33 -9.98 0.14 27.90
N VAL A 34 -9.66 -1.14 27.86
CA VAL A 34 -10.26 -2.09 26.90
C VAL A 34 -11.66 -2.43 27.39
N ARG A 35 -12.65 -2.42 26.51
CA ARG A 35 -14.06 -2.67 26.87
C ARG A 35 -14.31 -4.15 27.17
N GLU A 36 -15.21 -4.43 28.08
CA GLU A 36 -15.77 -5.77 28.25
C GLU A 36 -16.40 -6.23 26.94
N HIS A 37 -16.22 -7.52 26.60
CA HIS A 37 -16.71 -8.08 25.34
C HIS A 37 -16.20 -7.41 24.06
N SER A 38 -15.07 -6.68 24.14
CA SER A 38 -14.44 -6.09 22.95
C SER A 38 -14.22 -7.16 21.89
N GLN A 39 -14.58 -6.82 20.66
CA GLN A 39 -14.32 -7.68 19.50
C GLN A 39 -12.82 -7.74 19.20
N VAL A 40 -12.30 -8.94 19.01
CA VAL A 40 -10.94 -9.22 18.59
C VAL A 40 -10.93 -10.11 17.34
N TRP A 41 -9.88 -10.02 16.55
CA TRP A 41 -9.73 -10.81 15.34
C TRP A 41 -8.76 -11.98 15.57
N MET A 42 -9.26 -13.20 15.38
CA MET A 42 -8.48 -14.41 15.46
C MET A 42 -8.02 -14.89 14.08
N SER A 43 -6.79 -15.39 14.00
CA SER A 43 -6.25 -16.00 12.77
C SER A 43 -5.14 -16.97 13.12
N HIS A 44 -5.50 -18.12 13.68
CA HIS A 44 -4.52 -19.12 14.11
C HIS A 44 -5.00 -20.54 13.87
N GLY A 45 -4.06 -21.41 13.51
CA GLY A 45 -4.26 -22.86 13.35
C GLY A 45 -4.09 -23.66 14.65
N ASP A 46 -3.29 -23.12 15.58
CA ASP A 46 -2.97 -23.75 16.85
C ASP A 46 -3.46 -22.91 18.02
N THR A 47 -3.89 -23.53 19.09
CA THR A 47 -4.39 -22.87 20.30
C THR A 47 -3.56 -23.25 21.50
N ILE A 48 -3.21 -22.28 22.34
CA ILE A 48 -2.53 -22.52 23.62
C ILE A 48 -3.53 -23.18 24.56
N THR A 49 -3.23 -24.40 25.00
CA THR A 49 -4.08 -25.20 25.91
C THR A 49 -3.61 -25.18 27.35
N ALA A 50 -2.34 -24.92 27.57
CA ALA A 50 -1.73 -24.84 28.92
C ALA A 50 -0.59 -23.81 28.91
N ILE A 51 -0.37 -23.20 30.07
CA ILE A 51 0.76 -22.28 30.30
C ILE A 51 1.48 -22.68 31.61
N PRO A 52 2.78 -22.40 31.75
CA PRO A 52 3.55 -22.63 32.98
C PRO A 52 2.99 -21.82 34.18
N GLU A 53 3.33 -22.25 35.41
CA GLU A 53 2.82 -21.61 36.64
C GLU A 53 3.24 -20.16 36.83
N ASN A 54 4.35 -19.76 36.23
CA ASN A 54 4.81 -18.37 36.23
C ASN A 54 4.10 -17.48 35.20
N PHE A 55 3.12 -18.02 34.47
CA PHE A 55 2.26 -17.23 33.55
C PHE A 55 0.91 -17.01 34.22
N LYS A 56 0.31 -15.86 33.90
CA LYS A 56 -1.04 -15.48 34.32
C LYS A 56 -1.91 -15.25 33.08
N ILE A 57 -3.03 -15.97 33.00
CA ILE A 57 -4.04 -15.70 31.97
C ILE A 57 -4.67 -14.33 32.29
N ILE A 58 -4.71 -13.45 31.32
CA ILE A 58 -5.29 -12.10 31.45
C ILE A 58 -6.52 -11.89 30.61
N ALA A 59 -6.72 -12.69 29.53
CA ALA A 59 -7.95 -12.68 28.75
C ALA A 59 -8.24 -14.03 28.10
N SER A 60 -9.55 -14.30 27.90
CA SER A 60 -10.08 -15.48 27.20
C SER A 60 -11.16 -15.07 26.22
N THR A 61 -11.52 -15.96 25.29
CA THR A 61 -12.74 -15.88 24.48
C THR A 61 -13.61 -17.10 24.76
N ASP A 62 -14.80 -17.18 24.22
CA ASP A 62 -15.70 -18.35 24.43
C ASP A 62 -15.08 -19.66 23.92
N LYS A 63 -14.18 -19.59 22.94
CA LYS A 63 -13.55 -20.75 22.32
C LYS A 63 -12.10 -20.96 22.75
N VAL A 64 -11.40 -19.90 23.13
CA VAL A 64 -9.97 -19.91 23.47
C VAL A 64 -9.80 -19.46 24.92
N ALA A 65 -9.46 -20.43 25.78
CA ALA A 65 -9.26 -20.20 27.22
C ALA A 65 -8.05 -19.29 27.52
N ILE A 66 -7.04 -19.28 26.66
CA ILE A 66 -5.82 -18.49 26.82
C ILE A 66 -5.67 -17.58 25.59
N ALA A 67 -6.51 -16.54 25.52
CA ALA A 67 -6.43 -15.56 24.44
C ALA A 67 -5.34 -14.52 24.67
N ALA A 68 -5.01 -14.24 25.95
CA ALA A 68 -3.88 -13.42 26.33
C ALA A 68 -3.33 -13.84 27.69
N TYR A 69 -2.02 -13.65 27.87
CA TYR A 69 -1.33 -13.97 29.12
C TYR A 69 -0.21 -12.95 29.42
N GLN A 70 0.22 -12.92 30.67
CA GLN A 70 1.40 -12.19 31.13
C GLN A 70 2.35 -13.16 31.84
N ILE A 71 3.66 -13.00 31.67
CA ILE A 71 4.67 -13.65 32.52
C ILE A 71 4.73 -12.84 33.83
N LYS A 72 4.47 -13.54 34.96
CA LYS A 72 4.45 -12.89 36.28
C LYS A 72 5.80 -12.21 36.56
N GLU A 73 5.73 -11.02 37.12
CA GLU A 73 6.89 -10.19 37.47
C GLU A 73 7.76 -9.75 36.29
N GLU A 74 7.34 -10.03 35.06
CA GLU A 74 8.02 -9.60 33.85
C GLU A 74 7.14 -8.64 33.02
N LYS A 75 7.78 -7.77 32.22
CA LYS A 75 7.11 -6.91 31.24
C LYS A 75 6.94 -7.64 29.92
N VAL A 76 6.39 -8.85 29.96
CA VAL A 76 6.17 -9.71 28.79
C VAL A 76 4.72 -10.17 28.75
N TRP A 77 4.06 -9.90 27.65
CA TRP A 77 2.70 -10.32 27.35
C TRP A 77 2.65 -11.08 26.05
N GLY A 78 1.73 -12.03 25.96
CA GLY A 78 1.38 -12.72 24.73
C GLY A 78 -0.11 -12.60 24.46
N VAL A 79 -0.47 -12.34 23.21
CA VAL A 79 -1.85 -12.33 22.73
C VAL A 79 -1.98 -13.26 21.54
N GLN A 80 -3.11 -13.97 21.43
CA GLN A 80 -3.38 -14.91 20.35
C GLN A 80 -4.20 -14.28 19.22
N PHE A 81 -4.78 -13.13 19.47
CA PHE A 81 -5.50 -12.33 18.49
C PHE A 81 -4.60 -11.23 17.89
N HIS A 82 -5.07 -10.62 16.84
CA HIS A 82 -4.39 -9.56 16.11
C HIS A 82 -4.89 -8.17 16.56
N PRO A 83 -4.22 -7.49 17.51
CA PRO A 83 -4.63 -6.15 17.95
C PRO A 83 -4.39 -5.08 16.89
N GLU A 84 -3.49 -5.32 15.93
CA GLU A 84 -3.10 -4.38 14.89
C GLU A 84 -4.11 -4.25 13.75
N VAL A 85 -5.03 -5.21 13.61
CA VAL A 85 -6.02 -5.18 12.52
C VAL A 85 -7.25 -4.37 12.88
N PHE A 86 -7.84 -3.72 11.89
CA PHE A 86 -9.06 -2.90 12.03
C PHE A 86 -10.23 -3.64 12.71
N HIS A 87 -10.32 -4.95 12.54
CA HIS A 87 -11.40 -5.77 13.12
C HIS A 87 -11.27 -5.99 14.64
N SER A 88 -10.14 -5.64 15.25
CA SER A 88 -9.96 -5.61 16.71
C SER A 88 -10.31 -4.21 17.21
N GLU A 89 -11.53 -4.04 17.74
CA GLU A 89 -12.11 -2.73 18.04
C GLU A 89 -11.25 -1.90 19.02
N ASP A 90 -10.74 -2.51 20.08
CA ASP A 90 -9.89 -1.84 21.08
C ASP A 90 -8.39 -2.18 20.87
N GLY A 91 -8.01 -2.68 19.70
CA GLY A 91 -6.63 -3.04 19.39
C GLY A 91 -5.66 -1.88 19.51
N THR A 92 -6.05 -0.70 19.03
CA THR A 92 -5.27 0.55 19.16
C THR A 92 -5.04 0.93 20.63
N GLN A 93 -6.07 0.78 21.51
CA GLN A 93 -5.94 1.05 22.93
C GLN A 93 -4.96 0.08 23.60
N LEU A 94 -5.04 -1.21 23.25
CA LEU A 94 -4.14 -2.24 23.77
C LEU A 94 -2.68 -1.97 23.35
N LEU A 95 -2.44 -1.66 22.08
CA LEU A 95 -1.10 -1.33 21.60
C LEU A 95 -0.56 -0.05 22.24
N LYS A 96 -1.41 0.96 22.45
CA LYS A 96 -1.06 2.19 23.18
C LYS A 96 -0.66 1.89 24.63
N ASN A 97 -1.42 1.07 25.34
CA ASN A 97 -1.10 0.66 26.70
C ASN A 97 0.29 0.02 26.75
N PHE A 98 0.60 -0.86 25.79
CA PHE A 98 1.91 -1.51 25.75
C PHE A 98 3.04 -0.53 25.41
N VAL A 99 2.93 0.17 24.26
CA VAL A 99 4.03 1.01 23.77
C VAL A 99 4.24 2.25 24.63
N VAL A 100 3.17 2.92 25.01
CA VAL A 100 3.25 4.21 25.75
C VAL A 100 3.31 3.98 27.25
N ASP A 101 2.31 3.27 27.82
CA ASP A 101 2.17 3.20 29.27
C ASP A 101 3.16 2.21 29.90
N ILE A 102 3.39 1.04 29.26
CA ILE A 102 4.27 -0.01 29.81
C ILE A 102 5.72 0.22 29.41
N CYS A 103 5.98 0.47 28.12
CA CYS A 103 7.34 0.66 27.59
C CYS A 103 7.86 2.09 27.77
N GLY A 104 6.99 3.07 28.07
CA GLY A 104 7.35 4.48 28.21
C GLY A 104 7.73 5.15 26.88
N GLY A 105 7.15 4.67 25.77
CA GLY A 105 7.37 5.24 24.44
C GLY A 105 6.92 6.69 24.38
N LYS A 106 7.75 7.56 23.83
CA LYS A 106 7.41 8.97 23.63
C LYS A 106 6.54 9.11 22.39
N GLN A 107 5.54 9.99 22.47
CA GLN A 107 4.65 10.33 21.35
C GLN A 107 5.09 11.68 20.74
N ASP A 108 6.35 11.77 20.34
CA ASP A 108 6.98 13.01 19.86
C ASP A 108 7.12 13.05 18.33
N TRP A 109 6.71 11.99 17.63
CA TRP A 109 6.67 11.99 16.18
C TRP A 109 5.51 12.85 15.65
N SER A 110 5.78 13.69 14.67
CA SER A 110 4.77 14.42 13.89
C SER A 110 5.19 14.50 12.43
N ALA A 111 4.23 14.63 11.52
CA ALA A 111 4.52 14.80 10.10
C ALA A 111 5.36 16.06 9.84
N ALA A 112 5.10 17.15 10.57
CA ALA A 112 5.87 18.39 10.46
C ALA A 112 7.33 18.20 10.88
N SER A 113 7.59 17.58 12.05
CA SER A 113 8.97 17.33 12.51
C SER A 113 9.71 16.36 11.59
N PHE A 114 9.01 15.35 11.06
CA PHE A 114 9.57 14.44 10.06
C PHE A 114 10.00 15.18 8.79
N ILE A 115 9.14 16.07 8.25
CA ILE A 115 9.45 16.87 7.06
C ILE A 115 10.69 17.73 7.28
N GLU A 116 10.75 18.47 8.39
CA GLU A 116 11.88 19.33 8.71
C GLU A 116 13.19 18.55 8.80
N THR A 117 13.20 17.46 9.54
CA THR A 117 14.38 16.60 9.72
C THR A 117 14.81 15.97 8.40
N THR A 118 13.85 15.34 7.67
CA THR A 118 14.16 14.67 6.40
C THR A 118 14.65 15.64 5.34
N VAL A 119 14.05 16.82 5.22
CA VAL A 119 14.52 17.86 4.28
C VAL A 119 15.94 18.32 4.62
N ALA A 120 16.27 18.48 5.91
CA ALA A 120 17.63 18.84 6.33
C ALA A 120 18.65 17.73 6.01
N GLU A 121 18.31 16.48 6.29
CA GLU A 121 19.12 15.30 5.97
C GLU A 121 19.34 15.15 4.46
N LEU A 122 18.28 15.28 3.66
CA LEU A 122 18.37 15.23 2.21
C LEU A 122 19.25 16.34 1.64
N LYS A 123 19.15 17.58 2.16
CA LYS A 123 20.05 18.67 1.77
C LYS A 123 21.51 18.35 2.07
N ALA A 124 21.79 17.81 3.24
CA ALA A 124 23.15 17.43 3.65
C ALA A 124 23.70 16.28 2.81
N GLN A 125 22.85 15.26 2.51
CA GLN A 125 23.24 14.07 1.77
C GLN A 125 23.48 14.36 0.28
N LEU A 126 22.55 15.08 -0.35
CA LEU A 126 22.50 15.27 -1.80
C LEU A 126 23.29 16.51 -2.26
N GLY A 127 23.37 17.54 -1.43
CA GLY A 127 24.05 18.79 -1.75
C GLY A 127 23.53 19.40 -3.06
N ASN A 128 24.44 19.58 -4.02
CA ASN A 128 24.14 20.10 -5.37
C ASN A 128 24.05 19.00 -6.43
N ASP A 129 24.04 17.74 -6.04
CA ASP A 129 23.96 16.62 -6.97
C ASP A 129 22.58 16.54 -7.62
N LYS A 130 22.53 16.05 -8.85
CA LYS A 130 21.27 15.80 -9.56
C LYS A 130 20.71 14.45 -9.19
N VAL A 131 19.39 14.44 -9.00
CA VAL A 131 18.59 13.29 -8.61
C VAL A 131 17.53 13.01 -9.65
N VAL A 132 17.33 11.76 -10.03
CA VAL A 132 16.18 11.30 -10.81
C VAL A 132 15.24 10.47 -9.96
N LEU A 133 13.95 10.60 -10.21
CA LEU A 133 12.89 9.85 -9.52
C LEU A 133 11.88 9.34 -10.54
N GLY A 134 11.60 8.04 -10.52
CA GLY A 134 10.48 7.45 -11.27
C GLY A 134 9.17 7.71 -10.53
N LEU A 135 8.23 8.40 -11.19
CA LEU A 135 6.89 8.60 -10.69
C LEU A 135 5.97 7.47 -11.17
N SER A 136 5.24 6.86 -10.25
CA SER A 136 4.22 5.84 -10.57
C SER A 136 2.80 6.38 -10.57
N GLY A 137 2.60 7.68 -10.28
CA GLY A 137 1.30 8.26 -9.99
C GLY A 137 0.73 7.85 -8.62
N GLY A 138 1.43 7.03 -7.85
CA GLY A 138 1.05 6.63 -6.50
C GLY A 138 1.45 7.65 -5.43
N VAL A 139 0.81 7.59 -4.25
CA VAL A 139 1.04 8.55 -3.16
C VAL A 139 2.51 8.55 -2.69
N ASP A 140 3.16 7.38 -2.61
CA ASP A 140 4.52 7.26 -2.06
C ASP A 140 5.55 7.99 -2.94
N SER A 141 5.55 7.70 -4.24
CA SER A 141 6.44 8.38 -5.18
C SER A 141 6.15 9.88 -5.25
N SER A 142 4.90 10.29 -5.11
CA SER A 142 4.49 11.71 -5.11
C SER A 142 4.99 12.43 -3.85
N VAL A 143 4.82 11.84 -2.66
CA VAL A 143 5.33 12.41 -1.40
C VAL A 143 6.85 12.49 -1.40
N ALA A 144 7.54 11.44 -1.89
CA ALA A 144 8.99 11.45 -2.05
C ALA A 144 9.45 12.58 -2.98
N ALA A 145 8.74 12.81 -4.11
CA ALA A 145 9.04 13.88 -5.05
C ALA A 145 8.91 15.26 -4.40
N VAL A 146 7.82 15.51 -3.65
CA VAL A 146 7.59 16.80 -3.00
C VAL A 146 8.63 17.07 -1.89
N LEU A 147 8.99 16.05 -1.09
CA LEU A 147 10.06 16.16 -0.08
C LEU A 147 11.41 16.49 -0.72
N LEU A 148 11.77 15.77 -1.78
CA LEU A 148 13.01 16.01 -2.52
C LEU A 148 13.02 17.38 -3.18
N ASN A 149 11.91 17.79 -3.79
CA ASN A 149 11.79 19.12 -4.39
C ASN A 149 11.99 20.22 -3.34
N LYS A 150 11.43 20.05 -2.14
CA LYS A 150 11.63 20.97 -1.00
C LYS A 150 13.09 21.00 -0.53
N ALA A 151 13.81 19.90 -0.65
CA ALA A 151 15.21 19.80 -0.25
C ALA A 151 16.18 20.37 -1.30
N ILE A 152 16.06 19.96 -2.57
CA ILE A 152 17.05 20.23 -3.63
C ILE A 152 16.49 20.99 -4.84
N GLY A 153 15.19 21.29 -4.88
CA GLY A 153 14.55 22.10 -5.92
C GLY A 153 14.83 21.56 -7.33
N LYS A 154 15.38 22.42 -8.19
CA LYS A 154 15.63 22.13 -9.62
C LYS A 154 16.63 21.00 -9.89
N ASN A 155 17.35 20.52 -8.89
CA ASN A 155 18.24 19.37 -9.03
C ASN A 155 17.49 18.05 -9.06
N LEU A 156 16.20 18.03 -8.72
CA LEU A 156 15.31 16.90 -8.91
C LEU A 156 14.71 16.92 -10.32
N THR A 157 14.80 15.79 -11.01
CA THR A 157 14.04 15.53 -12.24
C THR A 157 13.22 14.27 -12.04
N CYS A 158 11.91 14.40 -12.18
CA CYS A 158 10.97 13.29 -12.11
C CYS A 158 10.64 12.78 -13.51
N ILE A 159 10.51 11.46 -13.68
CA ILE A 159 10.14 10.84 -14.96
C ILE A 159 8.83 10.08 -14.73
N PHE A 160 7.80 10.42 -15.49
CA PHE A 160 6.49 9.75 -15.46
C PHE A 160 6.21 9.10 -16.81
N VAL A 161 6.06 7.78 -16.82
CA VAL A 161 5.92 6.99 -18.05
C VAL A 161 4.46 6.58 -18.25
N ASP A 162 3.90 6.92 -19.41
CA ASP A 162 2.64 6.33 -19.89
C ASP A 162 2.95 5.05 -20.68
N HIS A 163 2.60 3.93 -20.10
CA HIS A 163 2.68 2.62 -20.76
C HIS A 163 1.40 2.26 -21.54
N GLY A 164 0.47 3.21 -21.72
CA GLY A 164 -0.77 3.03 -22.45
C GLY A 164 -1.89 2.31 -21.68
N MET A 165 -1.64 1.84 -20.45
CA MET A 165 -2.60 1.09 -19.63
C MET A 165 -2.91 1.80 -18.30
N LEU A 166 -2.68 3.10 -18.25
CA LEU A 166 -3.14 3.98 -17.19
C LEU A 166 -4.67 4.14 -17.25
N ARG A 167 -5.29 4.66 -16.18
CA ARG A 167 -6.71 5.03 -16.20
C ARG A 167 -6.99 6.14 -17.21
N LYS A 168 -8.24 6.31 -17.56
CA LYS A 168 -8.68 7.36 -18.48
C LYS A 168 -8.19 8.72 -18.02
N ASN A 169 -7.55 9.45 -18.93
CA ASN A 169 -6.97 10.79 -18.71
C ASN A 169 -5.90 10.87 -17.59
N GLU A 170 -5.51 9.77 -16.98
CA GLU A 170 -4.60 9.75 -15.83
C GLU A 170 -3.26 10.40 -16.14
N PHE A 171 -2.66 10.10 -17.30
CA PHE A 171 -1.37 10.68 -17.68
C PHE A 171 -1.41 12.23 -17.68
N LYS A 172 -2.44 12.81 -18.29
CA LYS A 172 -2.59 14.26 -18.35
C LYS A 172 -2.90 14.87 -16.99
N ASN A 173 -3.81 14.25 -16.23
CA ASN A 173 -4.22 14.76 -14.93
C ASN A 173 -3.06 14.73 -13.93
N VAL A 174 -2.31 13.64 -13.88
CA VAL A 174 -1.16 13.48 -12.98
C VAL A 174 -0.03 14.47 -13.34
N LEU A 175 0.27 14.67 -14.62
CA LEU A 175 1.25 15.67 -15.04
C LEU A 175 0.83 17.09 -14.63
N HIS A 176 -0.45 17.43 -14.78
CA HIS A 176 -0.98 18.71 -14.35
C HIS A 176 -0.87 18.90 -12.83
N ASP A 177 -1.26 17.88 -12.06
CA ASP A 177 -1.14 17.92 -10.58
C ASP A 177 0.32 18.14 -10.14
N TYR A 178 1.26 17.46 -10.78
CA TYR A 178 2.69 17.63 -10.47
C TYR A 178 3.24 18.99 -10.88
N GLU A 179 2.78 19.55 -11.99
CA GLU A 179 3.12 20.91 -12.39
C GLU A 179 2.62 21.93 -11.36
N CYS A 180 1.38 21.77 -10.87
CA CYS A 180 0.82 22.60 -9.79
C CYS A 180 1.63 22.49 -8.47
N LEU A 181 2.25 21.33 -8.20
CA LEU A 181 3.15 21.13 -7.06
C LEU A 181 4.58 21.68 -7.30
N GLY A 182 4.84 22.28 -8.45
CA GLY A 182 6.14 22.87 -8.82
C GLY A 182 7.23 21.84 -9.09
N LEU A 183 6.87 20.61 -9.42
CA LEU A 183 7.81 19.54 -9.74
C LEU A 183 8.31 19.66 -11.19
N ASN A 184 9.60 19.38 -11.41
CA ASN A 184 10.17 19.24 -12.74
C ASN A 184 9.94 17.79 -13.23
N VAL A 185 8.91 17.59 -14.07
CA VAL A 185 8.49 16.27 -14.54
C VAL A 185 8.63 16.12 -16.04
N ILE A 186 9.30 15.06 -16.46
CA ILE A 186 9.35 14.61 -17.87
C ILE A 186 8.27 13.53 -18.02
N GLY A 187 7.22 13.86 -18.78
CA GLY A 187 6.19 12.89 -19.18
C GLY A 187 6.62 12.17 -20.46
N VAL A 188 6.63 10.84 -20.42
CA VAL A 188 7.05 10.01 -21.56
C VAL A 188 5.90 9.12 -22.00
N ASP A 189 5.40 9.33 -23.22
CA ASP A 189 4.45 8.40 -23.84
C ASP A 189 5.22 7.27 -24.51
N ALA A 190 5.21 6.10 -23.86
CA ALA A 190 5.80 4.86 -24.37
C ALA A 190 4.76 3.82 -24.76
N SER A 191 3.47 4.21 -24.86
CA SER A 191 2.33 3.33 -25.09
C SER A 191 2.52 2.36 -26.26
N GLN A 192 3.03 2.83 -27.38
CA GLN A 192 3.31 2.03 -28.58
C GLN A 192 4.30 0.88 -28.33
N LYS A 193 5.39 1.17 -27.59
CA LYS A 193 6.40 0.18 -27.19
C LYS A 193 5.74 -0.93 -26.36
N PHE A 194 5.00 -0.55 -25.31
CA PHE A 194 4.36 -1.53 -24.44
C PHE A 194 3.28 -2.36 -25.16
N PHE A 195 2.47 -1.76 -26.00
CA PHE A 195 1.49 -2.52 -26.79
C PHE A 195 2.15 -3.52 -27.75
N SER A 196 3.27 -3.17 -28.36
CA SER A 196 4.00 -4.08 -29.24
C SER A 196 4.63 -5.25 -28.48
N GLU A 197 5.20 -5.01 -27.30
CA GLU A 197 5.82 -6.03 -26.44
C GLU A 197 4.78 -6.97 -25.79
N LEU A 198 3.55 -6.49 -25.58
CA LEU A 198 2.45 -7.24 -24.96
C LEU A 198 1.55 -7.96 -25.99
N ALA A 199 1.80 -7.79 -27.28
CA ALA A 199 0.99 -8.41 -28.31
C ALA A 199 0.94 -9.95 -28.16
N GLY A 200 -0.27 -10.52 -28.03
CA GLY A 200 -0.49 -11.96 -27.86
C GLY A 200 -0.10 -12.52 -26.48
N VAL A 201 0.22 -11.66 -25.50
CA VAL A 201 0.56 -12.10 -24.14
C VAL A 201 -0.70 -12.13 -23.29
N GLU A 202 -1.11 -13.33 -22.85
CA GLU A 202 -2.34 -13.53 -22.06
C GLU A 202 -2.05 -13.72 -20.57
N GLU A 203 -0.95 -14.39 -20.24
CA GLU A 203 -0.59 -14.78 -18.87
C GLU A 203 -0.27 -13.54 -18.00
N PRO A 204 -0.96 -13.35 -16.86
CA PRO A 204 -0.80 -12.16 -16.02
C PRO A 204 0.64 -11.92 -15.53
N GLU A 205 1.36 -12.99 -15.16
CA GLU A 205 2.72 -12.84 -14.66
C GLU A 205 3.72 -12.45 -15.77
N LYS A 206 3.51 -12.94 -16.99
CA LYS A 206 4.30 -12.50 -18.15
C LYS A 206 4.04 -11.03 -18.47
N LYS A 207 2.76 -10.60 -18.45
CA LYS A 207 2.42 -9.17 -18.62
C LYS A 207 3.16 -8.30 -17.61
N ARG A 208 3.15 -8.68 -16.33
CA ARG A 208 3.84 -7.94 -15.26
C ARG A 208 5.33 -7.84 -15.50
N LYS A 209 6.00 -8.93 -15.88
CA LYS A 209 7.43 -8.95 -16.17
C LYS A 209 7.80 -8.08 -17.38
N ILE A 210 7.02 -8.15 -18.45
CA ILE A 210 7.23 -7.31 -19.65
C ILE A 210 7.07 -5.84 -19.30
N ILE A 211 5.98 -5.48 -18.62
CA ILE A 211 5.72 -4.09 -18.22
C ILE A 211 6.80 -3.58 -17.28
N GLY A 212 7.18 -4.37 -16.27
CA GLY A 212 8.24 -4.01 -15.34
C GLY A 212 9.58 -3.77 -16.04
N LYS A 213 9.98 -4.65 -16.95
CA LYS A 213 11.19 -4.49 -17.75
C LYS A 213 11.10 -3.25 -18.66
N GLY A 214 10.00 -3.10 -19.40
CA GLY A 214 9.80 -1.95 -20.29
C GLY A 214 9.86 -0.62 -19.54
N PHE A 215 9.33 -0.58 -18.32
CA PHE A 215 9.40 0.60 -17.45
C PHE A 215 10.86 0.95 -17.10
N ILE A 216 11.65 -0.06 -16.72
CA ILE A 216 13.08 0.11 -16.42
C ILE A 216 13.83 0.62 -17.66
N ASP A 217 13.58 0.04 -18.82
CA ASP A 217 14.27 0.41 -20.06
C ASP A 217 13.94 1.85 -20.46
N VAL A 218 12.66 2.27 -20.42
CA VAL A 218 12.25 3.66 -20.72
C VAL A 218 12.81 4.64 -19.70
N PHE A 219 12.78 4.29 -18.42
CA PHE A 219 13.34 5.14 -17.37
C PHE A 219 14.84 5.34 -17.56
N ASP A 220 15.58 4.26 -17.84
CA ASP A 220 17.02 4.28 -18.10
C ASP A 220 17.35 5.18 -19.29
N GLU A 221 16.64 5.03 -20.41
CA GLU A 221 16.79 5.86 -21.62
C GLU A 221 16.60 7.35 -21.31
N GLU A 222 15.57 7.72 -20.54
CA GLU A 222 15.30 9.12 -20.20
C GLU A 222 16.29 9.67 -19.17
N ALA A 223 16.67 8.87 -18.19
CA ALA A 223 17.63 9.29 -17.17
C ALA A 223 19.03 9.55 -17.76
N HIS A 224 19.44 8.78 -18.80
CA HIS A 224 20.71 9.02 -19.50
C HIS A 224 20.74 10.33 -20.31
N LYS A 225 19.61 10.90 -20.66
CA LYS A 225 19.56 12.22 -21.32
C LYS A 225 19.86 13.36 -20.34
N ILE A 226 19.76 13.10 -19.04
CA ILE A 226 20.02 14.10 -17.99
C ILE A 226 21.49 14.00 -17.60
N LYS A 227 22.27 15.04 -17.89
CA LYS A 227 23.69 15.08 -17.60
C LYS A 227 23.97 15.11 -16.09
N ASP A 228 25.00 14.41 -15.64
CA ASP A 228 25.56 14.46 -14.28
C ASP A 228 24.59 14.02 -13.18
N VAL A 229 23.70 13.07 -13.48
CA VAL A 229 22.86 12.42 -12.46
C VAL A 229 23.72 11.51 -11.61
N LYS A 230 23.59 11.61 -10.29
CA LYS A 230 24.32 10.78 -9.33
C LYS A 230 23.43 9.93 -8.44
N TRP A 231 22.16 10.27 -8.33
CA TRP A 231 21.24 9.63 -7.41
C TRP A 231 19.97 9.20 -8.10
N LEU A 232 19.51 7.98 -7.75
CA LEU A 232 18.18 7.48 -8.02
C LEU A 232 17.36 7.57 -6.73
N ALA A 233 16.27 8.30 -6.75
CA ALA A 233 15.33 8.33 -5.65
C ALA A 233 14.18 7.33 -5.85
N GLN A 234 13.72 6.73 -4.77
CA GLN A 234 12.60 5.80 -4.74
C GLN A 234 11.63 6.11 -3.60
N GLY A 235 10.36 5.88 -3.83
CA GLY A 235 9.29 6.01 -2.83
C GLY A 235 9.11 4.73 -2.00
N THR A 236 10.19 4.02 -1.68
CA THR A 236 10.18 2.82 -0.82
C THR A 236 9.69 3.19 0.58
N ILE A 237 8.78 2.42 1.13
CA ILE A 237 8.23 2.58 2.48
C ILE A 237 8.63 1.39 3.37
N TYR A 238 8.44 1.51 4.68
CA TYR A 238 8.90 0.50 5.64
C TYR A 238 8.33 -0.91 5.40
N PRO A 239 7.05 -1.10 5.06
CA PRO A 239 6.52 -2.41 4.67
C PRO A 239 7.27 -3.07 3.50
N ASP A 240 7.70 -2.29 2.50
CA ASP A 240 8.45 -2.83 1.36
C ASP A 240 9.81 -3.40 1.81
N CYS A 241 10.45 -2.77 2.80
CA CYS A 241 11.71 -3.25 3.38
C CYS A 241 11.54 -4.57 4.14
N ILE A 242 10.46 -4.71 4.93
CA ILE A 242 10.19 -5.93 5.71
C ILE A 242 9.84 -7.10 4.79
N GLU A 243 8.97 -6.87 3.80
CA GLU A 243 8.51 -7.91 2.88
C GLU A 243 9.60 -8.37 1.90
N SER A 244 10.63 -7.57 1.66
CA SER A 244 11.80 -7.93 0.87
C SER A 244 12.76 -8.85 1.62
N LEU A 245 12.70 -8.91 2.95
CA LEU A 245 13.55 -9.70 3.83
C LEU A 245 12.90 -11.05 4.21
N SER A 246 12.36 -11.78 3.25
CA SER A 246 11.80 -13.12 3.53
C SER A 246 12.88 -14.08 4.01
N ILE A 247 12.75 -14.57 5.26
CA ILE A 247 13.61 -15.59 5.89
C ILE A 247 13.56 -16.93 5.11
N THR A 248 12.51 -17.14 4.30
CA THR A 248 12.28 -18.38 3.53
C THR A 248 12.80 -18.32 2.10
N GLY A 249 13.43 -17.21 1.67
CA GLY A 249 13.99 -17.06 0.33
C GLY A 249 12.97 -16.83 -0.78
N THR A 250 11.67 -16.79 -0.48
CA THR A 250 10.62 -16.43 -1.43
C THR A 250 10.39 -14.92 -1.37
N VAL A 251 10.86 -14.18 -2.36
CA VAL A 251 10.58 -12.75 -2.49
C VAL A 251 9.10 -12.57 -2.81
N ILE A 252 8.32 -12.11 -1.84
CA ILE A 252 6.87 -11.94 -1.99
C ILE A 252 6.53 -10.72 -2.88
N LYS A 253 7.37 -9.68 -2.87
CA LYS A 253 7.22 -8.50 -3.73
C LYS A 253 8.47 -8.25 -4.56
N SER A 254 8.48 -8.77 -5.79
CA SER A 254 9.54 -8.49 -6.79
C SER A 254 9.32 -7.20 -7.59
N HIS A 255 8.21 -6.48 -7.38
CA HIS A 255 7.78 -5.42 -8.30
C HIS A 255 8.03 -4.00 -7.84
N HIS A 256 8.41 -3.78 -6.60
CA HIS A 256 8.84 -2.47 -6.11
C HIS A 256 10.36 -2.28 -6.21
N ASN A 257 11.09 -3.35 -6.50
CA ASN A 257 12.54 -3.30 -6.59
C ASN A 257 12.94 -3.03 -8.05
N VAL A 258 13.19 -1.77 -8.36
CA VAL A 258 14.01 -1.35 -9.48
C VAL A 258 15.49 -1.72 -9.17
N GLY A 259 15.68 -2.79 -8.40
CA GLY A 259 16.94 -3.16 -7.75
C GLY A 259 18.14 -3.40 -8.69
N GLY A 260 17.90 -3.54 -9.99
CA GLY A 260 18.96 -3.58 -10.99
C GLY A 260 19.32 -2.22 -11.60
N LEU A 261 18.50 -1.17 -11.42
CA LEU A 261 18.75 0.15 -12.00
C LEU A 261 19.96 0.87 -11.38
N PRO A 262 20.10 0.94 -10.03
CA PRO A 262 21.25 1.61 -9.44
C PRO A 262 22.58 1.00 -9.89
N GLU A 263 22.66 -0.33 -9.98
CA GLU A 263 23.86 -1.04 -10.44
C GLU A 263 24.13 -0.80 -11.93
N LYS A 264 23.10 -0.91 -12.76
CA LYS A 264 23.20 -0.68 -14.21
C LYS A 264 23.61 0.75 -14.54
N MET A 265 23.10 1.75 -13.81
CA MET A 265 23.33 3.17 -14.02
C MET A 265 24.47 3.73 -13.17
N ASN A 266 25.06 2.94 -12.26
CA ASN A 266 26.05 3.39 -11.29
C ASN A 266 25.58 4.59 -10.44
N LEU A 267 24.28 4.62 -10.07
CA LEU A 267 23.66 5.65 -9.27
C LEU A 267 23.60 5.24 -7.79
N LYS A 268 23.72 6.23 -6.90
CA LYS A 268 23.44 6.04 -5.47
C LYS A 268 21.94 6.06 -5.23
N LEU A 269 21.48 5.27 -4.26
CA LEU A 269 20.06 5.19 -3.90
C LEU A 269 19.70 6.21 -2.82
N CYS A 270 18.53 6.85 -2.97
CA CYS A 270 17.93 7.77 -2.00
C CYS A 270 16.46 7.37 -1.73
N GLU A 271 16.12 7.03 -0.49
CA GLU A 271 14.81 6.52 -0.09
C GLU A 271 14.24 7.33 1.09
N PRO A 272 13.65 8.50 0.84
CA PRO A 272 13.25 9.43 1.90
C PRO A 272 12.13 8.92 2.80
N LEU A 273 11.36 7.92 2.36
CA LEU A 273 10.19 7.39 3.08
C LEU A 273 10.42 6.03 3.72
N ARG A 274 11.64 5.50 3.69
CA ARG A 274 11.98 4.12 4.06
C ARG A 274 11.54 3.71 5.46
N LEU A 275 11.40 4.65 6.38
CA LEU A 275 11.01 4.39 7.77
C LEU A 275 9.52 4.63 8.05
N LEU A 276 8.74 5.01 7.05
CA LEU A 276 7.32 5.34 7.21
C LEU A 276 6.41 4.18 6.81
N PHE A 277 5.31 4.05 7.55
CA PHE A 277 4.15 3.29 7.14
C PHE A 277 3.26 4.09 6.18
N LYS A 278 2.37 3.40 5.46
CA LYS A 278 1.50 3.99 4.43
C LYS A 278 0.66 5.17 4.93
N ASP A 279 0.13 5.05 6.14
CA ASP A 279 -0.72 6.10 6.72
C ASP A 279 0.10 7.31 7.14
N GLU A 280 1.33 7.09 7.63
CA GLU A 280 2.27 8.18 7.92
C GLU A 280 2.67 8.92 6.66
N VAL A 281 2.90 8.21 5.54
CA VAL A 281 3.15 8.83 4.23
C VAL A 281 1.98 9.73 3.81
N ARG A 282 0.73 9.30 4.02
CA ARG A 282 -0.45 10.13 3.76
C ARG A 282 -0.52 11.36 4.66
N HIS A 283 -0.18 11.22 5.95
CA HIS A 283 -0.11 12.35 6.87
C HIS A 283 0.97 13.36 6.44
N VAL A 284 2.15 12.89 6.06
CA VAL A 284 3.22 13.73 5.51
C VAL A 284 2.77 14.42 4.23
N GLY A 285 2.07 13.73 3.33
CA GLY A 285 1.51 14.32 2.11
C GLY A 285 0.54 15.47 2.39
N ARG A 286 -0.36 15.33 3.38
CA ARG A 286 -1.28 16.40 3.79
C ARG A 286 -0.54 17.59 4.38
N GLU A 287 0.44 17.34 5.25
CA GLU A 287 1.27 18.39 5.85
C GLU A 287 2.12 19.14 4.81
N LEU A 288 2.51 18.47 3.73
CA LEU A 288 3.15 19.08 2.56
C LEU A 288 2.20 19.88 1.67
N GLY A 289 0.89 19.89 1.97
CA GLY A 289 -0.13 20.60 1.21
C GLY A 289 -0.50 19.93 -0.13
N MET A 290 -0.28 18.64 -0.25
CA MET A 290 -0.65 17.91 -1.47
C MET A 290 -2.17 17.78 -1.60
N PRO A 291 -2.71 17.80 -2.84
CA PRO A 291 -4.13 17.61 -3.09
C PRO A 291 -4.65 16.28 -2.55
N GLU A 292 -5.80 16.31 -1.87
CA GLU A 292 -6.38 15.13 -1.21
C GLU A 292 -6.65 13.97 -2.19
N HIS A 293 -7.01 14.25 -3.45
CA HIS A 293 -7.24 13.22 -4.45
C HIS A 293 -5.97 12.41 -4.84
N LEU A 294 -4.76 12.98 -4.65
CA LEU A 294 -3.50 12.24 -4.78
C LEU A 294 -3.20 11.38 -3.56
N ILE A 295 -3.57 11.86 -2.37
CA ILE A 295 -3.30 11.21 -1.09
C ILE A 295 -4.23 10.03 -0.83
N THR A 296 -5.53 10.20 -1.14
CA THR A 296 -6.60 9.20 -0.90
C THR A 296 -6.85 8.27 -2.07
N ARG A 297 -5.99 8.29 -3.05
CA ARG A 297 -6.10 7.43 -4.22
C ARG A 297 -6.08 5.96 -3.83
N HIS A 298 -7.03 5.19 -4.37
CA HIS A 298 -7.04 3.74 -4.21
C HIS A 298 -5.74 3.11 -4.74
N PRO A 299 -5.26 2.00 -4.12
CA PRO A 299 -4.14 1.25 -4.65
C PRO A 299 -4.38 0.87 -6.11
N PHE A 300 -3.43 1.22 -6.96
CA PHE A 300 -3.47 0.89 -8.38
C PHE A 300 -2.15 0.20 -8.74
N PRO A 301 -2.21 -1.01 -9.33
CA PRO A 301 -1.00 -1.79 -9.58
C PRO A 301 -0.10 -1.12 -10.62
N GLY A 302 1.21 -1.28 -10.50
CA GLY A 302 2.19 -0.75 -11.45
C GLY A 302 1.91 -1.11 -12.92
N PRO A 303 1.50 -2.35 -13.25
CA PRO A 303 1.09 -2.70 -14.61
C PRO A 303 -0.23 -2.05 -15.08
N GLY A 304 -0.86 -1.23 -14.28
CA GLY A 304 -2.08 -0.52 -14.62
C GLY A 304 -3.26 -1.45 -14.92
N LEU A 305 -4.02 -1.11 -15.94
CA LEU A 305 -5.18 -1.87 -16.39
C LEU A 305 -4.80 -3.21 -17.08
N ALA A 306 -3.52 -3.42 -17.42
CA ALA A 306 -3.08 -4.65 -18.10
C ALA A 306 -3.44 -5.93 -17.33
N VAL A 307 -3.34 -5.91 -16.00
CA VAL A 307 -3.68 -7.06 -15.13
C VAL A 307 -5.18 -7.22 -14.90
N ARG A 308 -5.98 -6.23 -15.33
CA ARG A 308 -7.44 -6.26 -15.28
C ARG A 308 -8.09 -6.61 -16.63
N ILE A 309 -7.29 -6.88 -17.67
CA ILE A 309 -7.72 -7.43 -18.94
C ILE A 309 -7.38 -8.91 -18.94
N LEU A 310 -8.39 -9.77 -18.89
CA LEU A 310 -8.23 -11.21 -19.04
C LEU A 310 -8.08 -11.55 -20.52
N GLY A 311 -7.02 -12.31 -20.87
CA GLY A 311 -6.61 -12.54 -22.26
C GLY A 311 -5.57 -11.52 -22.75
N ASP A 312 -5.38 -11.42 -24.06
CA ASP A 312 -4.44 -10.52 -24.72
C ASP A 312 -4.82 -9.03 -24.56
N ILE A 313 -3.84 -8.15 -24.65
CA ILE A 313 -4.02 -6.71 -24.51
C ILE A 313 -4.04 -6.07 -25.91
N THR A 314 -5.08 -5.26 -26.16
CA THR A 314 -5.16 -4.42 -27.36
C THR A 314 -5.55 -2.98 -26.97
N PRO A 315 -5.19 -1.98 -27.78
CA PRO A 315 -5.60 -0.59 -27.52
C PRO A 315 -7.13 -0.43 -27.40
N GLU A 316 -7.90 -1.20 -28.18
CA GLU A 316 -9.38 -1.22 -28.10
C GLU A 316 -9.86 -1.71 -26.72
N LYS A 317 -9.33 -2.87 -26.24
CA LYS A 317 -9.71 -3.42 -24.94
C LYS A 317 -9.35 -2.51 -23.79
N VAL A 318 -8.18 -1.85 -23.88
CA VAL A 318 -7.76 -0.87 -22.88
C VAL A 318 -8.72 0.31 -22.85
N ARG A 319 -9.13 0.86 -24.01
CA ARG A 319 -10.09 1.97 -24.08
C ARG A 319 -11.44 1.59 -23.48
N ILE A 320 -11.98 0.41 -23.82
CA ILE A 320 -13.23 -0.09 -23.23
C ILE A 320 -13.12 -0.17 -21.70
N LEU A 321 -12.02 -0.72 -21.19
CA LEU A 321 -11.81 -0.86 -19.76
C LEU A 321 -11.61 0.50 -19.09
N GLN A 322 -10.91 1.45 -19.73
CA GLN A 322 -10.76 2.82 -19.25
C GLN A 322 -12.11 3.50 -19.08
N ASP A 323 -12.98 3.39 -20.08
CA ASP A 323 -14.32 4.00 -20.03
C ASP A 323 -15.19 3.36 -18.96
N ALA A 324 -15.19 2.02 -18.86
CA ALA A 324 -15.95 1.32 -17.84
C ALA A 324 -15.44 1.59 -16.41
N ASP A 325 -14.11 1.63 -16.20
CA ASP A 325 -13.50 1.94 -14.90
C ASP A 325 -13.80 3.39 -14.49
N ASP A 326 -13.77 4.33 -15.42
CA ASP A 326 -14.09 5.74 -15.19
C ASP A 326 -15.54 5.93 -14.74
N ILE A 327 -16.50 5.31 -15.42
CA ILE A 327 -17.93 5.33 -15.06
C ILE A 327 -18.12 4.75 -13.66
N TYR A 328 -17.50 3.59 -13.38
CA TYR A 328 -17.64 2.93 -12.08
C TYR A 328 -17.05 3.74 -10.94
N ILE A 329 -15.83 4.23 -11.10
CA ILE A 329 -15.14 5.05 -10.08
C ILE A 329 -15.89 6.37 -9.84
N GLN A 330 -16.38 7.02 -10.91
CA GLN A 330 -17.16 8.24 -10.75
C GLN A 330 -18.49 7.96 -10.03
N GLY A 331 -19.17 6.86 -10.34
CA GLY A 331 -20.37 6.44 -9.62
C GLY A 331 -20.12 6.25 -8.12
N LEU A 332 -18.97 5.65 -7.72
CA LEU A 332 -18.60 5.53 -6.32
C LEU A 332 -18.31 6.88 -5.65
N ARG A 333 -17.76 7.84 -6.36
CA ARG A 333 -17.50 9.21 -5.86
C ARG A 333 -18.77 10.01 -5.66
N ASP A 334 -19.73 9.83 -6.55
CA ASP A 334 -21.02 10.56 -6.52
C ASP A 334 -21.97 9.96 -5.48
N TRP A 335 -21.82 8.68 -5.15
CA TRP A 335 -22.68 8.00 -4.19
C TRP A 335 -22.31 8.41 -2.76
N LYS A 336 -23.22 9.16 -2.12
CA LYS A 336 -23.06 9.63 -0.74
C LYS A 336 -23.52 8.59 0.26
N VAL A 337 -22.71 8.40 1.28
CA VAL A 337 -22.95 7.49 2.42
C VAL A 337 -22.55 8.19 3.71
N LYS A 338 -22.91 7.61 4.86
CA LYS A 338 -22.42 8.08 6.16
C LYS A 338 -21.24 7.21 6.60
N ASP A 339 -20.20 7.86 7.14
CA ASP A 339 -19.09 7.18 7.79
C ASP A 339 -19.46 6.69 9.20
N SER A 340 -18.53 6.07 9.92
CA SER A 340 -18.70 5.57 11.29
C SER A 340 -19.09 6.67 12.28
N ASP A 341 -18.71 7.91 12.02
CA ASP A 341 -18.96 9.07 12.87
C ASP A 341 -20.26 9.80 12.49
N GLY A 342 -20.95 9.30 11.45
CA GLY A 342 -22.21 9.85 10.93
C GLY A 342 -22.05 11.02 9.96
N ASN A 343 -20.80 11.36 9.55
CA ASN A 343 -20.55 12.40 8.58
C ASN A 343 -20.80 11.92 7.16
N GLU A 344 -21.25 12.83 6.29
CA GLU A 344 -21.44 12.51 4.88
C GLU A 344 -20.08 12.38 4.16
N THR A 345 -19.88 11.26 3.49
CA THR A 345 -18.70 10.98 2.66
C THR A 345 -19.13 10.27 1.38
N SER A 346 -18.21 10.06 0.44
CA SER A 346 -18.49 9.27 -0.75
C SER A 346 -18.22 7.78 -0.50
N LEU A 347 -18.97 6.90 -1.18
CA LEU A 347 -18.72 5.46 -1.11
C LEU A 347 -17.29 5.11 -1.58
N TYR A 348 -16.68 5.92 -2.44
CA TYR A 348 -15.28 5.78 -2.84
C TYR A 348 -14.34 5.76 -1.64
N HIS A 349 -14.55 6.61 -0.63
CA HIS A 349 -13.70 6.66 0.57
C HIS A 349 -13.97 5.53 1.57
N GLN A 350 -15.13 4.86 1.48
CA GLN A 350 -15.47 3.70 2.32
C GLN A 350 -14.89 2.39 1.78
N VAL A 351 -14.50 2.38 0.51
CA VAL A 351 -13.94 1.21 -0.17
C VAL A 351 -12.41 1.32 -0.21
N TRP A 352 -11.72 0.27 0.22
CA TRP A 352 -10.25 0.24 0.19
C TRP A 352 -9.69 0.20 -1.25
N GLN A 353 -10.34 -0.59 -2.13
CA GLN A 353 -9.96 -0.69 -3.54
C GLN A 353 -11.19 -0.97 -4.41
N ALA A 354 -11.33 -0.23 -5.49
CA ALA A 354 -12.34 -0.48 -6.51
C ALA A 354 -11.74 -0.50 -7.92
N GLY A 355 -12.41 -1.19 -8.84
CA GLY A 355 -12.05 -1.20 -10.24
C GLY A 355 -12.85 -2.20 -11.06
N VAL A 356 -12.70 -2.09 -12.36
CA VAL A 356 -13.36 -2.93 -13.36
C VAL A 356 -12.37 -3.93 -13.94
N ILE A 357 -12.84 -5.13 -14.27
CA ILE A 357 -12.09 -6.20 -14.92
C ILE A 357 -12.77 -6.51 -16.23
N LEU A 358 -12.05 -6.48 -17.34
CA LEU A 358 -12.55 -6.86 -18.66
C LEU A 358 -12.45 -8.38 -18.82
N LEU A 359 -13.60 -9.01 -19.06
CA LEU A 359 -13.70 -10.47 -19.25
C LEU A 359 -13.48 -10.87 -20.71
N PRO A 360 -12.95 -12.07 -20.98
CA PRO A 360 -12.70 -12.57 -22.34
C PRO A 360 -13.97 -13.16 -22.99
N VAL A 361 -15.13 -12.61 -22.64
CA VAL A 361 -16.43 -13.08 -23.15
C VAL A 361 -17.19 -11.92 -23.77
N GLN A 362 -18.01 -12.25 -24.78
CA GLN A 362 -18.93 -11.33 -25.41
C GLN A 362 -20.37 -11.82 -25.19
N SER A 363 -21.25 -10.87 -24.91
CA SER A 363 -22.68 -11.12 -24.82
C SER A 363 -23.34 -10.73 -26.14
N VAL A 364 -24.34 -11.50 -26.54
CA VAL A 364 -25.18 -11.14 -27.69
C VAL A 364 -26.31 -10.25 -27.20
N GLY A 365 -26.36 -9.02 -27.70
CA GLY A 365 -27.47 -8.10 -27.52
C GLY A 365 -28.27 -7.92 -28.82
N VAL A 366 -29.42 -7.32 -28.70
CA VAL A 366 -30.22 -6.87 -29.83
C VAL A 366 -30.48 -5.37 -29.65
N MET A 367 -30.08 -4.59 -30.65
CA MET A 367 -30.32 -3.14 -30.66
C MET A 367 -31.04 -2.79 -31.98
N GLY A 368 -32.33 -2.52 -31.90
CA GLY A 368 -33.17 -2.44 -33.10
C GLY A 368 -33.29 -3.82 -33.77
N ASP A 369 -33.02 -3.88 -35.08
CA ASP A 369 -33.06 -5.09 -35.89
C ASP A 369 -31.69 -5.80 -36.02
N GLU A 370 -30.65 -5.29 -35.33
CA GLU A 370 -29.29 -5.84 -35.45
C GLU A 370 -28.83 -6.54 -34.17
N ARG A 371 -28.00 -7.58 -34.33
CA ARG A 371 -27.32 -8.21 -33.19
C ARG A 371 -26.06 -7.41 -32.83
N THR A 372 -25.90 -7.10 -31.54
CA THR A 372 -24.67 -6.51 -31.01
C THR A 372 -23.87 -7.56 -30.23
N TYR A 373 -22.57 -7.40 -30.22
CA TYR A 373 -21.63 -8.31 -29.53
C TYR A 373 -20.80 -7.48 -28.57
N GLU A 374 -21.36 -7.25 -27.38
CA GLU A 374 -20.72 -6.41 -26.36
C GLU A 374 -19.83 -7.24 -25.43
N ARG A 375 -18.75 -6.63 -24.97
CA ARG A 375 -17.84 -7.26 -24.00
C ARG A 375 -18.42 -7.18 -22.59
N ALA A 376 -18.26 -8.26 -21.83
CA ALA A 376 -18.66 -8.29 -20.43
C ALA A 376 -17.55 -7.74 -19.53
N VAL A 377 -17.93 -7.04 -18.46
CA VAL A 377 -17.02 -6.57 -17.41
C VAL A 377 -17.51 -7.06 -16.04
N ALA A 378 -16.56 -7.26 -15.13
CA ALA A 378 -16.84 -7.50 -13.72
C ALA A 378 -16.47 -6.29 -12.89
N LEU A 379 -17.38 -5.86 -11.99
CA LEU A 379 -17.10 -4.82 -11.01
C LEU A 379 -16.53 -5.45 -9.74
N ARG A 380 -15.49 -4.86 -9.19
CA ARG A 380 -14.88 -5.30 -7.94
C ARG A 380 -14.75 -4.13 -6.99
N ALA A 381 -15.21 -4.31 -5.75
CA ALA A 381 -14.93 -3.45 -4.62
C ALA A 381 -14.48 -4.30 -3.44
N VAL A 382 -13.53 -3.80 -2.65
CA VAL A 382 -13.00 -4.44 -1.45
C VAL A 382 -13.01 -3.41 -0.33
N THR A 383 -13.56 -3.79 0.82
CA THR A 383 -13.60 -3.01 2.07
C THR A 383 -12.65 -3.60 3.10
#